data_609c45e7f0249b047266b3472e746db3
#
_entry.id   609c45e7f0249b047266b3472e746db3
#
_cell.length_a   1.000
_cell.length_b   1.000
_cell.length_c   1.000
_cell.angle_alpha   90.00
_cell.angle_beta   90.00
_cell.angle_gamma   90.00
#
_symmetry.space_group_name_H-M   'P 1'
#
loop_
_entity.id
_entity.type
_entity.pdbx_description
1 polymer ?
#
loop_
_entity_poly.entity_id
_entity_poly.type
_entity_poly.pdbx_seq_one_letter_code
_entity_poly.pdbx_strand_id
1 'polypeptide(L)'
;MRIPQLLYYPLAEEVIAFSSTRHGGVSEGNYGEFNINAYCGDKPQHIAENRCALSALLGISEERIIMPHQVHGTEVRRIDAPPSELIEGVDAVMTDAPGLCIGVSTADCIPILLYDARHHAVCAVHAGWRGTVKRILHRAVAAMTDAYGCIPSEMKAVIGPGISLESFEVGDEVYEQFADAGFEMGVLARKYSKWHIDLPLCNRLQLETLGVKDIMTSTICTYKDFSHYFSARRLGVQSGRVFSGIMLRY
;
A
#
# COMPACT_ATOMS: atom_id res chain seq x y z
N MET A 1 2.08 -16.26 -21.50
CA MET A 1 1.89 -15.09 -20.60
C MET A 1 2.84 -15.27 -19.41
N ARG A 2 3.61 -14.26 -19.04
CA ARG A 2 4.43 -14.31 -17.81
C ARG A 2 3.48 -14.23 -16.61
N ILE A 3 3.84 -14.88 -15.49
CA ILE A 3 2.98 -14.96 -14.29
C ILE A 3 3.57 -14.04 -13.24
N PRO A 4 2.83 -13.01 -12.78
CA PRO A 4 3.27 -12.13 -11.69
C PRO A 4 3.57 -12.92 -10.42
N GLN A 5 4.69 -12.60 -9.76
CA GLN A 5 5.03 -13.19 -8.47
C GLN A 5 4.45 -12.33 -7.36
N LEU A 6 3.60 -12.93 -6.53
CA LEU A 6 2.89 -12.27 -5.45
C LEU A 6 3.29 -12.84 -4.09
N LEU A 7 3.49 -11.95 -3.11
CA LEU A 7 3.57 -12.28 -1.70
C LEU A 7 2.16 -12.21 -1.12
N TYR A 8 1.56 -13.34 -0.80
CA TYR A 8 0.22 -13.44 -0.23
C TYR A 8 0.23 -13.31 1.29
N TYR A 9 -0.86 -12.72 1.82
CA TYR A 9 -1.08 -12.56 3.25
C TYR A 9 -2.30 -13.39 3.70
N PRO A 10 -2.15 -14.31 4.66
CA PRO A 10 -3.23 -15.19 5.12
C PRO A 10 -4.14 -14.47 6.12
N LEU A 11 -4.92 -13.48 5.66
CA LEU A 11 -5.85 -12.73 6.50
C LEU A 11 -7.11 -13.54 6.84
N ALA A 12 -7.75 -14.15 5.82
CA ALA A 12 -8.93 -15.02 5.93
C ALA A 12 -9.14 -15.78 4.60
N GLU A 13 -10.00 -16.80 4.62
CA GLU A 13 -10.33 -17.58 3.40
C GLU A 13 -11.14 -16.75 2.40
N GLU A 14 -11.96 -15.84 2.90
CA GLU A 14 -12.87 -14.99 2.11
C GLU A 14 -12.16 -13.80 1.44
N VAL A 15 -10.87 -13.60 1.71
CA VAL A 15 -10.12 -12.46 1.17
C VAL A 15 -8.83 -12.90 0.50
N ILE A 16 -8.51 -12.25 -0.62
CA ILE A 16 -7.19 -12.31 -1.24
C ILE A 16 -6.46 -11.01 -0.91
N ALA A 17 -5.35 -11.10 -0.19
CA ALA A 17 -4.50 -9.96 0.13
C ALA A 17 -3.05 -10.27 -0.26
N PHE A 18 -2.39 -9.35 -0.95
CA PHE A 18 -1.05 -9.58 -1.48
C PHE A 18 -0.28 -8.28 -1.73
N SER A 19 1.04 -8.42 -1.86
CA SER A 19 1.91 -7.44 -2.53
C SER A 19 2.60 -8.10 -3.72
N SER A 20 2.68 -7.42 -4.86
CA SER A 20 3.47 -7.90 -5.98
C SER A 20 4.96 -7.79 -5.67
N THR A 21 5.76 -8.67 -6.28
CA THR A 21 7.18 -8.41 -6.48
C THR A 21 7.39 -7.64 -7.79
N ARG A 22 8.63 -7.34 -8.13
CA ARG A 22 8.97 -6.78 -9.45
C ARG A 22 9.13 -7.83 -10.55
N HIS A 23 8.89 -9.12 -10.24
CA HIS A 23 9.12 -10.24 -11.15
C HIS A 23 7.85 -10.76 -11.83
N GLY A 24 8.04 -11.37 -13.00
CA GLY A 24 6.98 -12.07 -13.73
C GLY A 24 6.14 -11.18 -14.64
N GLY A 25 6.66 -10.02 -15.03
CA GLY A 25 6.05 -9.12 -16.01
C GLY A 25 6.89 -8.90 -17.25
N VAL A 26 6.53 -7.89 -18.04
CA VAL A 26 7.14 -7.56 -19.34
C VAL A 26 7.83 -6.20 -19.36
N SER A 27 7.71 -5.40 -18.31
CA SER A 27 8.40 -4.11 -18.23
C SER A 27 9.92 -4.27 -18.18
N GLU A 28 10.66 -3.23 -18.55
CA GLU A 28 12.12 -3.27 -18.75
C GLU A 28 12.84 -2.26 -17.86
N GLY A 29 14.13 -2.45 -17.69
CA GLY A 29 15.01 -1.52 -16.97
C GLY A 29 14.54 -1.27 -15.52
N ASN A 30 14.42 -0.01 -15.12
CA ASN A 30 13.98 0.38 -13.78
C ASN A 30 12.51 0.04 -13.49
N TYR A 31 11.70 -0.28 -14.51
CA TYR A 31 10.31 -0.70 -14.40
C TYR A 31 10.14 -2.22 -14.37
N GLY A 32 11.20 -2.95 -14.71
CA GLY A 32 11.17 -4.39 -14.91
C GLY A 32 11.14 -5.18 -13.60
N GLU A 33 10.34 -6.25 -13.64
CA GLU A 33 9.56 -6.74 -14.80
C GLU A 33 8.08 -6.42 -14.67
N PHE A 34 7.51 -6.53 -13.44
CA PHE A 34 6.08 -6.42 -13.19
C PHE A 34 5.73 -5.06 -12.58
N ASN A 35 5.22 -4.17 -13.40
CA ASN A 35 4.71 -2.87 -13.00
C ASN A 35 3.36 -2.62 -13.66
N ILE A 36 2.34 -2.24 -12.89
CA ILE A 36 1.00 -1.89 -13.38
C ILE A 36 0.64 -0.42 -13.16
N ASN A 37 1.59 0.39 -12.65
CA ASN A 37 1.37 1.80 -12.38
C ASN A 37 1.58 2.63 -13.65
N ALA A 38 0.53 3.31 -14.11
CA ALA A 38 0.53 4.16 -15.30
C ALA A 38 1.15 5.55 -15.08
N TYR A 39 1.42 5.94 -13.82
CA TYR A 39 1.84 7.30 -13.47
C TYR A 39 3.36 7.43 -13.23
N CYS A 40 4.12 6.35 -13.37
CA CYS A 40 5.56 6.36 -13.09
C CYS A 40 6.45 6.46 -14.33
N GLY A 41 5.86 6.49 -15.55
CA GLY A 41 6.59 6.71 -16.80
C GLY A 41 6.98 5.43 -17.57
N ASP A 42 6.42 4.28 -17.23
CA ASP A 42 6.58 3.03 -17.98
C ASP A 42 5.79 3.06 -19.31
N LYS A 43 6.11 2.15 -20.23
CA LYS A 43 5.42 2.01 -21.53
C LYS A 43 3.98 1.55 -21.33
N PRO A 44 2.96 2.23 -21.91
CA PRO A 44 1.56 1.84 -21.75
C PRO A 44 1.26 0.38 -22.14
N GLN A 45 1.95 -0.15 -23.17
CA GLN A 45 1.80 -1.54 -23.60
C GLN A 45 2.25 -2.52 -22.53
N HIS A 46 3.37 -2.25 -21.84
CA HIS A 46 3.87 -3.12 -20.76
C HIS A 46 2.89 -3.11 -19.58
N ILE A 47 2.35 -1.93 -19.24
CA ILE A 47 1.36 -1.80 -18.17
C ILE A 47 0.10 -2.61 -18.50
N ALA A 48 -0.41 -2.50 -19.74
CA ALA A 48 -1.58 -3.25 -20.18
C ALA A 48 -1.35 -4.77 -20.10
N GLU A 49 -0.21 -5.27 -20.59
CA GLU A 49 0.14 -6.70 -20.52
C GLU A 49 0.28 -7.19 -19.08
N ASN A 50 0.91 -6.41 -18.22
CA ASN A 50 1.05 -6.74 -16.80
C ASN A 50 -0.30 -6.74 -16.06
N ARG A 51 -1.20 -5.78 -16.37
CA ARG A 51 -2.56 -5.77 -15.83
C ARG A 51 -3.38 -6.97 -16.29
N CYS A 52 -3.31 -7.32 -17.56
CA CYS A 52 -3.92 -8.52 -18.10
C CYS A 52 -3.41 -9.79 -17.41
N ALA A 53 -2.09 -9.90 -17.16
CA ALA A 53 -1.53 -11.03 -16.44
C ALA A 53 -2.01 -11.11 -14.98
N LEU A 54 -2.14 -9.97 -14.28
CA LEU A 54 -2.67 -9.93 -12.92
C LEU A 54 -4.16 -10.29 -12.88
N SER A 55 -4.96 -9.77 -13.81
CA SER A 55 -6.39 -10.06 -13.90
C SER A 55 -6.64 -11.55 -14.12
N ALA A 56 -5.89 -12.18 -15.01
CA ALA A 56 -5.96 -13.62 -15.26
C ALA A 56 -5.57 -14.43 -14.02
N LEU A 57 -4.53 -14.01 -13.28
CA LEU A 57 -4.09 -14.66 -12.03
C LEU A 57 -5.15 -14.57 -10.92
N LEU A 58 -5.83 -13.42 -10.82
CA LEU A 58 -6.87 -13.18 -9.82
C LEU A 58 -8.25 -13.74 -10.23
N GLY A 59 -8.45 -14.14 -11.51
CA GLY A 59 -9.72 -14.62 -12.02
C GLY A 59 -10.81 -13.55 -12.15
N ILE A 60 -10.41 -12.31 -12.39
CA ILE A 60 -11.30 -11.15 -12.57
C ILE A 60 -10.99 -10.43 -13.88
N SER A 61 -11.87 -9.55 -14.35
CA SER A 61 -11.59 -8.67 -15.49
C SER A 61 -10.70 -7.48 -15.09
N GLU A 62 -9.98 -6.90 -16.06
CA GLU A 62 -8.97 -5.84 -15.80
C GLU A 62 -9.56 -4.57 -15.18
N GLU A 63 -10.78 -4.21 -15.54
CA GLU A 63 -11.50 -3.06 -14.97
C GLU A 63 -11.83 -3.22 -13.48
N ARG A 64 -11.77 -4.46 -12.96
CA ARG A 64 -11.96 -4.76 -11.54
C ARG A 64 -10.67 -4.64 -10.70
N ILE A 65 -9.54 -4.32 -11.32
CA ILE A 65 -8.30 -3.95 -10.63
C ILE A 65 -8.29 -2.43 -10.46
N ILE A 66 -8.53 -1.96 -9.26
CA ILE A 66 -8.69 -0.54 -8.93
C ILE A 66 -7.43 -0.01 -8.25
N MET A 67 -6.82 1.01 -8.86
CA MET A 67 -5.65 1.68 -8.30
C MET A 67 -5.79 3.20 -8.52
N PRO A 68 -5.79 4.00 -7.44
CA PRO A 68 -5.90 5.45 -7.58
C PRO A 68 -4.59 6.09 -8.02
N HIS A 69 -4.66 7.31 -8.53
CA HIS A 69 -3.51 8.19 -8.66
C HIS A 69 -3.22 8.86 -7.31
N GLN A 70 -2.24 8.33 -6.60
CA GLN A 70 -1.83 8.73 -5.26
C GLN A 70 -0.98 10.01 -5.29
N VAL A 71 -1.19 10.88 -4.32
CA VAL A 71 -0.53 12.20 -4.22
C VAL A 71 0.16 12.42 -2.86
N HIS A 72 0.33 11.34 -2.07
CA HIS A 72 0.84 11.40 -0.68
C HIS A 72 -0.05 12.25 0.23
N GLY A 73 -1.35 12.24 -0.05
CA GLY A 73 -2.40 12.91 0.70
C GLY A 73 -3.00 12.04 1.80
N THR A 74 -4.27 12.32 2.12
CA THR A 74 -5.05 11.57 3.12
C THR A 74 -6.49 11.33 2.67
N GLU A 75 -6.77 11.51 1.38
CA GLU A 75 -8.11 11.27 0.83
C GLU A 75 -8.38 9.77 0.78
N VAL A 76 -9.59 9.40 1.22
CA VAL A 76 -10.10 8.02 1.24
C VAL A 76 -11.33 7.96 0.36
N ARG A 77 -11.41 6.98 -0.55
CA ARG A 77 -12.54 6.82 -1.46
C ARG A 77 -13.18 5.44 -1.34
N ARG A 78 -14.50 5.42 -1.18
CA ARG A 78 -15.32 4.21 -1.33
C ARG A 78 -15.51 3.90 -2.82
N ILE A 79 -15.38 2.61 -3.18
CA ILE A 79 -15.52 2.10 -4.54
C ILE A 79 -16.57 0.97 -4.51
N ASP A 80 -17.71 1.20 -5.12
CA ASP A 80 -18.83 0.23 -5.14
C ASP A 80 -18.88 -0.59 -6.45
N ALA A 81 -18.24 -0.08 -7.51
CA ALA A 81 -18.13 -0.72 -8.83
C ALA A 81 -16.87 -0.22 -9.56
N PRO A 82 -16.45 -0.87 -10.66
CA PRO A 82 -15.38 -0.34 -11.49
C PRO A 82 -15.67 1.11 -11.91
N PRO A 83 -14.77 2.06 -11.60
CA PRO A 83 -14.99 3.46 -11.89
C PRO A 83 -14.93 3.73 -13.41
N SER A 84 -15.79 4.62 -13.90
CA SER A 84 -15.76 5.07 -15.30
C SER A 84 -14.69 6.13 -15.58
N GLU A 85 -14.15 6.75 -14.52
CA GLU A 85 -13.12 7.80 -14.59
C GLU A 85 -11.94 7.45 -13.70
N LEU A 86 -10.81 8.11 -13.94
CA LEU A 86 -9.60 7.96 -13.11
C LEU A 86 -9.88 8.47 -11.69
N ILE A 87 -9.38 7.74 -10.71
CA ILE A 87 -9.47 8.13 -9.30
C ILE A 87 -8.25 8.99 -8.98
N GLU A 88 -8.43 10.32 -9.04
CA GLU A 88 -7.36 11.28 -8.84
C GLU A 88 -7.27 11.76 -7.39
N GLY A 89 -6.04 11.96 -6.89
CA GLY A 89 -5.76 12.60 -5.61
C GLY A 89 -6.13 11.78 -4.38
N VAL A 90 -6.26 10.46 -4.51
CA VAL A 90 -6.72 9.55 -3.47
C VAL A 90 -5.57 8.64 -3.04
N ASP A 91 -5.35 8.53 -1.73
CA ASP A 91 -4.29 7.72 -1.15
C ASP A 91 -4.80 6.50 -0.35
N ALA A 92 -6.12 6.34 -0.25
CA ALA A 92 -6.74 5.12 0.27
C ALA A 92 -8.05 4.82 -0.47
N VAL A 93 -8.30 3.54 -0.73
CA VAL A 93 -9.53 3.05 -1.36
C VAL A 93 -10.13 1.93 -0.54
N MET A 94 -11.47 1.91 -0.41
CA MET A 94 -12.18 0.90 0.37
C MET A 94 -13.42 0.39 -0.38
N THR A 95 -13.82 -0.85 -0.10
CA THR A 95 -14.99 -1.50 -0.71
C THR A 95 -15.54 -2.62 0.16
N ASP A 96 -16.84 -2.89 0.01
CA ASP A 96 -17.54 -4.09 0.48
C ASP A 96 -18.05 -4.96 -0.69
N ALA A 97 -17.72 -4.57 -1.94
CA ALA A 97 -18.14 -5.28 -3.13
C ALA A 97 -17.20 -6.46 -3.46
N PRO A 98 -17.71 -7.71 -3.54
CA PRO A 98 -16.91 -8.87 -3.91
C PRO A 98 -16.35 -8.78 -5.33
N GLY A 99 -15.16 -9.35 -5.53
CA GLY A 99 -14.50 -9.40 -6.83
C GLY A 99 -13.95 -8.06 -7.32
N LEU A 100 -13.93 -7.01 -6.51
CA LEU A 100 -13.13 -5.82 -6.77
C LEU A 100 -11.77 -5.94 -6.08
N CYS A 101 -10.70 -5.96 -6.84
CA CYS A 101 -9.33 -5.90 -6.33
C CYS A 101 -8.93 -4.43 -6.20
N ILE A 102 -9.08 -3.87 -5.00
CA ILE A 102 -8.60 -2.53 -4.70
C ILE A 102 -7.16 -2.58 -4.21
N GLY A 103 -6.35 -1.58 -4.54
CA GLY A 103 -4.97 -1.57 -4.10
C GLY A 103 -4.28 -0.23 -4.26
N VAL A 104 -3.07 -0.17 -3.71
CA VAL A 104 -2.17 0.99 -3.79
C VAL A 104 -0.81 0.59 -4.35
N SER A 105 -0.13 1.55 -4.94
CA SER A 105 1.19 1.33 -5.53
C SER A 105 2.27 2.04 -4.72
N THR A 106 3.36 1.34 -4.42
CA THR A 106 4.44 1.84 -3.57
C THR A 106 5.82 1.54 -4.14
N ALA A 107 6.77 2.39 -3.80
CA ALA A 107 8.20 2.12 -3.87
C ALA A 107 8.82 2.87 -2.68
N ASP A 108 9.05 2.15 -1.57
CA ASP A 108 9.46 2.60 -0.23
C ASP A 108 8.33 3.06 0.71
N CYS A 109 7.28 3.73 0.24
CA CYS A 109 6.11 4.03 1.08
C CYS A 109 5.46 2.74 1.59
N ILE A 110 4.73 2.82 2.69
CA ILE A 110 4.15 1.65 3.37
C ILE A 110 2.74 1.39 2.83
N PRO A 111 2.51 0.25 2.16
CA PRO A 111 1.15 -0.17 1.83
C PRO A 111 0.53 -0.83 3.06
N ILE A 112 -0.74 -0.49 3.34
CA ILE A 112 -1.47 -1.09 4.45
C ILE A 112 -2.81 -1.60 3.94
N LEU A 113 -3.10 -2.87 4.23
CA LEU A 113 -4.33 -3.54 3.85
C LEU A 113 -5.14 -3.82 5.12
N LEU A 114 -6.41 -3.39 5.13
CA LEU A 114 -7.33 -3.58 6.24
C LEU A 114 -8.46 -4.49 5.81
N TYR A 115 -8.89 -5.37 6.70
CA TYR A 115 -10.02 -6.27 6.51
C TYR A 115 -10.87 -6.35 7.76
N ASP A 116 -12.20 -6.20 7.60
CA ASP A 116 -13.21 -6.46 8.61
C ASP A 116 -14.04 -7.67 8.16
N ALA A 117 -13.89 -8.78 8.87
CA ALA A 117 -14.57 -10.03 8.53
C ALA A 117 -16.08 -9.97 8.81
N ARG A 118 -16.52 -9.20 9.82
CA ARG A 118 -17.92 -9.09 10.21
C ARG A 118 -18.74 -8.30 9.21
N HIS A 119 -18.17 -7.23 8.67
CA HIS A 119 -18.87 -6.34 7.75
C HIS A 119 -18.46 -6.58 6.29
N HIS A 120 -17.63 -7.60 6.04
CA HIS A 120 -17.09 -7.93 4.71
C HIS A 120 -16.57 -6.70 3.97
N ALA A 121 -15.71 -5.92 4.63
CA ALA A 121 -15.16 -4.70 4.08
C ALA A 121 -13.64 -4.72 4.07
N VAL A 122 -13.06 -4.16 3.02
CA VAL A 122 -11.60 -4.08 2.82
C VAL A 122 -11.18 -2.66 2.48
N CYS A 123 -9.93 -2.32 2.85
CA CYS A 123 -9.32 -1.05 2.49
C CYS A 123 -7.83 -1.24 2.15
N ALA A 124 -7.36 -0.51 1.15
CA ALA A 124 -5.94 -0.41 0.81
C ALA A 124 -5.48 1.04 0.98
N VAL A 125 -4.42 1.25 1.77
CA VAL A 125 -3.92 2.56 2.17
C VAL A 125 -2.48 2.74 1.74
N HIS A 126 -2.17 3.85 1.08
CA HIS A 126 -0.82 4.32 0.79
C HIS A 126 -0.33 5.23 1.92
N ALA A 127 0.49 4.71 2.80
CA ALA A 127 1.08 5.47 3.89
C ALA A 127 2.54 5.88 3.57
N GLY A 128 2.71 6.88 2.71
CA GLY A 128 3.96 7.61 2.60
C GLY A 128 4.17 8.47 3.86
N TRP A 129 5.40 8.99 4.08
CA TRP A 129 5.69 9.74 5.30
C TRP A 129 4.73 10.95 5.51
N ARG A 130 4.36 11.66 4.45
CA ARG A 130 3.40 12.79 4.54
C ARG A 130 2.02 12.34 4.97
N GLY A 131 1.50 11.25 4.39
CA GLY A 131 0.23 10.65 4.77
C GLY A 131 0.26 10.11 6.20
N THR A 132 1.38 9.50 6.62
CA THR A 132 1.60 9.00 7.98
C THR A 132 1.55 10.13 9.00
N VAL A 133 2.28 11.24 8.77
CA VAL A 133 2.26 12.44 9.62
C VAL A 133 0.85 13.03 9.73
N LYS A 134 0.12 13.08 8.61
CA LYS A 134 -1.26 13.60 8.53
C LYS A 134 -2.33 12.58 8.96
N ARG A 135 -1.93 11.43 9.53
CA ARG A 135 -2.82 10.42 10.10
C ARG A 135 -3.78 9.80 9.07
N ILE A 136 -3.30 9.41 7.89
CA ILE A 136 -4.13 8.75 6.87
C ILE A 136 -4.84 7.50 7.39
N LEU A 137 -4.21 6.72 8.27
CA LEU A 137 -4.81 5.53 8.88
C LEU A 137 -6.02 5.87 9.76
N HIS A 138 -5.98 6.97 10.51
CA HIS A 138 -7.13 7.43 11.29
C HIS A 138 -8.30 7.76 10.37
N ARG A 139 -8.05 8.39 9.22
CA ARG A 139 -9.08 8.69 8.22
C ARG A 139 -9.63 7.43 7.56
N ALA A 140 -8.76 6.48 7.19
CA ALA A 140 -9.17 5.22 6.57
C ALA A 140 -10.04 4.38 7.52
N VAL A 141 -9.61 4.21 8.79
CA VAL A 141 -10.36 3.46 9.79
C VAL A 141 -11.69 4.14 10.11
N ALA A 142 -11.71 5.48 10.27
CA ALA A 142 -12.95 6.23 10.47
C ALA A 142 -13.90 6.08 9.28
N ALA A 143 -13.40 6.20 8.04
CA ALA A 143 -14.21 6.02 6.84
C ALA A 143 -14.81 4.61 6.73
N MET A 144 -14.06 3.55 7.10
CA MET A 144 -14.59 2.18 7.16
C MET A 144 -15.66 2.04 8.25
N THR A 145 -15.45 2.67 9.42
CA THR A 145 -16.45 2.68 10.50
C THR A 145 -17.72 3.40 10.06
N ASP A 146 -17.61 4.56 9.45
CA ASP A 146 -18.75 5.38 9.02
C ASP A 146 -19.53 4.71 7.88
N ALA A 147 -18.83 4.12 6.90
CA ALA A 147 -19.46 3.56 5.71
C ALA A 147 -20.02 2.15 5.91
N TYR A 148 -19.39 1.32 6.73
CA TYR A 148 -19.68 -0.11 6.85
C TYR A 148 -20.00 -0.55 8.28
N GLY A 149 -19.85 0.33 9.28
CA GLY A 149 -20.01 -0.03 10.70
C GLY A 149 -18.85 -0.83 11.27
N CYS A 150 -17.70 -0.84 10.61
CA CYS A 150 -16.52 -1.58 11.04
C CYS A 150 -16.07 -1.19 12.46
N ILE A 151 -15.65 -2.19 13.23
CA ILE A 151 -15.14 -1.99 14.58
C ILE A 151 -13.61 -2.21 14.58
N PRO A 152 -12.79 -1.20 14.92
CA PRO A 152 -11.33 -1.32 14.82
C PRO A 152 -10.73 -2.53 15.53
N SER A 153 -11.28 -2.92 16.70
CA SER A 153 -10.79 -4.08 17.45
C SER A 153 -11.11 -5.45 16.81
N GLU A 154 -11.98 -5.48 15.81
CA GLU A 154 -12.35 -6.67 15.02
C GLU A 154 -11.65 -6.68 13.66
N MET A 155 -11.01 -5.57 13.27
CA MET A 155 -10.25 -5.48 12.03
C MET A 155 -8.93 -6.24 12.10
N LYS A 156 -8.52 -6.78 10.94
CA LYS A 156 -7.18 -7.29 10.68
C LYS A 156 -6.41 -6.34 9.78
N ALA A 157 -5.12 -6.21 9.99
CA ALA A 157 -4.26 -5.34 9.20
C ALA A 157 -3.01 -6.06 8.70
N VAL A 158 -2.58 -5.70 7.50
CA VAL A 158 -1.24 -6.03 6.98
C VAL A 158 -0.50 -4.74 6.70
N ILE A 159 0.68 -4.60 7.27
CA ILE A 159 1.68 -3.60 6.90
C ILE A 159 2.65 -4.30 5.94
N GLY A 160 2.55 -4.00 4.65
CA GLY A 160 3.31 -4.65 3.59
C GLY A 160 4.75 -4.14 3.45
N PRO A 161 5.49 -4.61 2.43
CA PRO A 161 6.88 -4.22 2.17
C PRO A 161 7.04 -2.71 1.95
N GLY A 162 8.03 -2.12 2.62
CA GLY A 162 8.37 -0.71 2.50
C GLY A 162 9.80 -0.43 2.95
N ILE A 163 10.18 0.82 3.05
CA ILE A 163 11.54 1.19 3.48
C ILE A 163 11.68 1.03 5.01
N SER A 164 12.75 0.36 5.46
CA SER A 164 13.02 0.16 6.89
C SER A 164 13.67 1.36 7.56
N LEU A 165 13.70 1.37 8.89
CA LEU A 165 14.40 2.37 9.71
C LEU A 165 15.82 2.64 9.21
N GLU A 166 16.62 1.59 8.98
CA GLU A 166 18.03 1.72 8.60
C GLU A 166 18.22 2.37 7.22
N SER A 167 17.18 2.32 6.38
CA SER A 167 17.25 2.80 4.99
C SER A 167 16.50 4.13 4.77
N PHE A 168 15.60 4.50 5.70
CA PHE A 168 14.80 5.72 5.57
C PHE A 168 15.48 6.92 6.24
N GLU A 169 16.60 7.35 5.65
CA GLU A 169 17.28 8.60 5.99
C GLU A 169 16.43 9.81 5.60
N VAL A 170 16.32 10.79 6.50
CA VAL A 170 15.52 12.01 6.32
C VAL A 170 16.30 13.24 6.82
N GLY A 171 15.90 14.42 6.34
CA GLY A 171 16.37 15.71 6.87
C GLY A 171 15.70 16.07 8.19
N ASP A 172 16.26 17.11 8.85
CA ASP A 172 15.72 17.60 10.12
C ASP A 172 14.27 18.10 9.95
N GLU A 173 13.94 18.68 8.78
CA GLU A 173 12.59 19.17 8.46
C GLU A 173 11.52 18.08 8.41
N VAL A 174 11.89 16.84 8.08
CA VAL A 174 10.96 15.70 8.13
C VAL A 174 10.83 15.18 9.55
N TYR A 175 11.95 15.09 10.29
CA TYR A 175 11.93 14.71 11.69
C TYR A 175 11.05 15.65 12.54
N GLU A 176 11.20 16.96 12.34
CA GLU A 176 10.41 17.99 13.04
C GLU A 176 8.93 17.85 12.76
N GLN A 177 8.50 17.56 11.51
CA GLN A 177 7.10 17.34 11.19
C GLN A 177 6.50 16.12 11.93
N PHE A 178 7.25 15.04 12.13
CA PHE A 178 6.80 13.92 12.98
C PHE A 178 6.70 14.33 14.45
N ALA A 179 7.71 15.03 14.98
CA ALA A 179 7.73 15.49 16.35
C ALA A 179 6.56 16.45 16.66
N ASP A 180 6.33 17.44 15.79
CA ASP A 180 5.23 18.42 15.91
C ASP A 180 3.85 17.74 15.80
N ALA A 181 3.75 16.66 15.03
CA ALA A 181 2.54 15.85 14.95
C ALA A 181 2.34 14.89 16.15
N GLY A 182 3.20 14.98 17.17
CA GLY A 182 3.07 14.24 18.44
C GLY A 182 3.48 12.76 18.33
N PHE A 183 4.39 12.42 17.42
CA PHE A 183 4.97 11.08 17.39
C PHE A 183 6.08 10.93 18.43
N GLU A 184 6.18 9.75 19.06
CA GLU A 184 7.21 9.42 20.05
C GLU A 184 8.58 9.18 19.39
N MET A 185 9.27 10.27 19.02
CA MET A 185 10.50 10.20 18.24
C MET A 185 11.63 9.41 18.91
N GLY A 186 11.64 9.33 20.26
CA GLY A 186 12.58 8.48 20.99
C GLY A 186 12.44 6.98 20.69
N VAL A 187 11.24 6.54 20.30
CA VAL A 187 10.94 5.17 19.88
C VAL A 187 11.14 4.99 18.38
N LEU A 188 10.69 5.97 17.59
CA LEU A 188 10.51 5.87 16.14
C LEU A 188 11.72 6.31 15.33
N ALA A 189 12.66 7.06 15.91
CA ALA A 189 13.79 7.60 15.17
C ALA A 189 15.13 7.19 15.76
N ARG A 190 16.14 7.19 14.89
CA ARG A 190 17.55 7.05 15.27
C ARG A 190 18.37 8.11 14.56
N LYS A 191 19.32 8.71 15.29
CA LYS A 191 20.29 9.65 14.70
C LYS A 191 21.60 8.94 14.41
N TYR A 192 21.97 8.91 13.14
CA TYR A 192 23.31 8.57 12.68
C TYR A 192 23.99 9.87 12.19
N SER A 193 24.49 9.96 10.97
CA SER A 193 24.87 11.23 10.35
C SER A 193 23.64 12.13 10.11
N LYS A 194 22.52 11.51 9.76
CA LYS A 194 21.20 12.12 9.65
C LYS A 194 20.18 11.34 10.43
N TRP A 195 18.94 11.83 10.48
CA TRP A 195 17.84 11.13 11.09
C TRP A 195 17.38 9.96 10.21
N HIS A 196 16.96 8.89 10.86
CA HIS A 196 16.26 7.77 10.26
C HIS A 196 14.96 7.54 11.03
N ILE A 197 13.87 7.27 10.32
CA ILE A 197 12.55 7.07 10.91
C ILE A 197 12.02 5.67 10.57
N ASP A 198 11.47 4.98 11.56
CA ASP A 198 10.79 3.70 11.39
C ASP A 198 9.34 3.92 10.92
N LEU A 199 9.17 4.07 9.61
CA LEU A 199 7.87 4.33 9.00
C LEU A 199 6.88 3.15 9.18
N PRO A 200 7.29 1.88 9.03
CA PRO A 200 6.46 0.73 9.40
C PRO A 200 5.96 0.79 10.85
N LEU A 201 6.85 1.06 11.82
CA LEU A 201 6.50 1.15 13.23
C LEU A 201 5.58 2.34 13.52
N CYS A 202 5.79 3.50 12.88
CA CYS A 202 4.89 4.65 12.98
C CYS A 202 3.44 4.27 12.63
N ASN A 203 3.26 3.51 11.55
CA ASN A 203 1.94 3.09 11.10
C ASN A 203 1.36 1.97 11.98
N ARG A 204 2.19 1.05 12.46
CA ARG A 204 1.76 0.02 13.41
C ARG A 204 1.21 0.62 14.69
N LEU A 205 1.93 1.55 15.31
CA LEU A 205 1.51 2.22 16.55
C LEU A 205 0.23 3.04 16.35
N GLN A 206 0.02 3.64 15.17
CA GLN A 206 -1.25 4.28 14.85
C GLN A 206 -2.42 3.28 14.82
N LEU A 207 -2.25 2.13 14.19
CA LEU A 207 -3.28 1.07 14.16
C LEU A 207 -3.58 0.54 15.56
N GLU A 208 -2.55 0.31 16.38
CA GLU A 208 -2.71 -0.13 17.78
C GLU A 208 -3.46 0.92 18.61
N THR A 209 -3.15 2.20 18.43
CA THR A 209 -3.85 3.32 19.11
C THR A 209 -5.32 3.42 18.67
N LEU A 210 -5.64 3.07 17.43
CA LEU A 210 -7.00 2.99 16.91
C LEU A 210 -7.77 1.76 17.42
N GLY A 211 -7.09 0.82 18.09
CA GLY A 211 -7.69 -0.39 18.64
C GLY A 211 -7.57 -1.62 17.75
N VAL A 212 -6.92 -1.54 16.59
CA VAL A 212 -6.63 -2.70 15.74
C VAL A 212 -5.58 -3.56 16.43
N LYS A 213 -5.88 -4.85 16.66
CA LYS A 213 -5.03 -5.76 17.45
C LYS A 213 -4.32 -6.81 16.60
N ASP A 214 -4.98 -7.28 15.54
CA ASP A 214 -4.43 -8.29 14.64
C ASP A 214 -3.68 -7.60 13.49
N ILE A 215 -2.38 -7.38 13.69
CA ILE A 215 -1.52 -6.64 12.77
C ILE A 215 -0.33 -7.50 12.36
N MET A 216 -0.34 -7.95 11.12
CA MET A 216 0.81 -8.56 10.47
C MET A 216 1.72 -7.46 9.90
N THR A 217 3.01 -7.49 10.23
CA THR A 217 4.00 -6.54 9.70
C THR A 217 5.07 -7.25 8.90
N SER A 218 5.25 -6.85 7.66
CA SER A 218 6.34 -7.32 6.81
C SER A 218 7.69 -6.83 7.33
N THR A 219 8.68 -7.72 7.32
CA THR A 219 10.08 -7.40 7.63
C THR A 219 10.89 -7.03 6.39
N ILE A 220 10.27 -7.02 5.21
CA ILE A 220 10.93 -6.76 3.93
C ILE A 220 11.19 -5.27 3.77
N CYS A 221 12.47 -4.92 3.57
CA CYS A 221 12.88 -3.56 3.22
C CYS A 221 13.07 -3.45 1.71
N THR A 222 12.24 -2.66 1.04
CA THR A 222 12.28 -2.47 -0.41
C THR A 222 13.61 -1.90 -0.92
N TYR A 223 14.27 -1.04 -0.13
CA TYR A 223 15.59 -0.50 -0.45
C TYR A 223 16.70 -1.55 -0.40
N LYS A 224 16.67 -2.45 0.60
CA LYS A 224 17.68 -3.52 0.75
C LYS A 224 17.43 -4.64 -0.24
N ASP A 225 16.18 -5.03 -0.42
CA ASP A 225 15.73 -6.10 -1.32
C ASP A 225 15.20 -5.56 -2.66
N PHE A 226 15.95 -4.62 -3.25
CA PHE A 226 15.57 -4.00 -4.53
C PHE A 226 15.66 -4.97 -5.72
N SER A 227 16.24 -6.16 -5.53
CA SER A 227 16.21 -7.24 -6.51
C SER A 227 14.82 -7.86 -6.65
N HIS A 228 14.00 -7.85 -5.59
CA HIS A 228 12.63 -8.39 -5.60
C HIS A 228 11.55 -7.32 -5.53
N TYR A 229 11.87 -6.11 -5.05
CA TYR A 229 10.91 -5.02 -4.88
C TYR A 229 11.39 -3.72 -5.51
N PHE A 230 10.48 -2.86 -5.90
CA PHE A 230 10.84 -1.51 -6.36
C PHE A 230 11.13 -0.61 -5.17
N SER A 231 12.17 0.21 -5.31
CA SER A 231 12.54 1.25 -4.35
C SER A 231 12.86 2.54 -5.08
N ALA A 232 12.08 3.58 -4.86
CA ALA A 232 12.34 4.91 -5.45
C ALA A 232 13.61 5.56 -4.88
N ARG A 233 13.95 5.26 -3.63
CA ARG A 233 15.20 5.70 -2.99
C ARG A 233 16.43 5.10 -3.69
N ARG A 234 16.30 3.87 -4.21
CA ARG A 234 17.39 3.13 -4.86
C ARG A 234 17.45 3.38 -6.36
N LEU A 235 16.30 3.35 -7.03
CA LEU A 235 16.17 3.35 -8.49
C LEU A 235 15.78 4.73 -9.07
N GLY A 236 15.44 5.68 -8.19
CA GLY A 236 14.87 6.97 -8.60
C GLY A 236 13.35 6.92 -8.78
N VAL A 237 12.75 8.09 -8.97
CA VAL A 237 11.29 8.24 -9.12
C VAL A 237 10.76 7.64 -10.42
N GLN A 238 11.60 7.57 -11.46
CA GLN A 238 11.31 6.91 -12.74
C GLN A 238 11.63 5.41 -12.63
N SER A 239 10.84 4.70 -11.87
CA SER A 239 10.95 3.26 -11.65
C SER A 239 9.57 2.64 -11.45
N GLY A 240 9.48 1.31 -11.50
CA GLY A 240 8.24 0.59 -11.25
C GLY A 240 7.73 0.74 -9.81
N ARG A 241 6.55 0.22 -9.58
CA ARG A 241 5.88 0.22 -8.26
C ARG A 241 5.40 -1.18 -7.90
N VAL A 242 5.56 -1.52 -6.64
CA VAL A 242 4.88 -2.66 -6.02
C VAL A 242 3.40 -2.34 -5.94
N PHE A 243 2.55 -3.23 -6.41
CA PHE A 243 1.11 -3.13 -6.21
C PHE A 243 0.72 -4.01 -5.02
N SER A 244 0.15 -3.40 -4.00
CA SER A 244 -0.42 -4.11 -2.86
C SER A 244 -1.94 -4.04 -2.93
N GLY A 245 -2.55 -5.20 -3.12
CA GLY A 245 -3.98 -5.33 -3.40
C GLY A 245 -4.70 -6.20 -2.38
N ILE A 246 -5.99 -5.94 -2.22
CA ILE A 246 -6.90 -6.72 -1.41
C ILE A 246 -8.25 -6.85 -2.12
N MET A 247 -8.88 -8.04 -2.03
CA MET A 247 -10.12 -8.35 -2.72
C MET A 247 -10.94 -9.34 -1.90
N LEU A 248 -12.22 -9.05 -1.71
CA LEU A 248 -13.19 -10.03 -1.19
C LEU A 248 -13.49 -11.06 -2.31
N ARG A 249 -13.51 -12.33 -1.95
CA ARG A 249 -13.94 -13.40 -2.86
C ARG A 249 -15.46 -13.33 -3.10
N TYR A 250 -15.91 -13.96 -4.17
CA TYR A 250 -17.33 -14.14 -4.46
C TYR A 250 -17.98 -15.13 -3.48
#